data_a9ba1aa97da858b68a5498bd6616d853
#
_entry.id   a9ba1aa97da858b68a5498bd6616d853
#
_cell.length_a   1.000
_cell.length_b   1.000
_cell.length_c   1.000
_cell.angle_alpha   90.00
_cell.angle_beta   90.00
_cell.angle_gamma   90.00
#
_symmetry.space_group_name_H-M   'P 1'
#
loop_
_entity.id
_entity.type
_entity.pdbx_description
1 polymer ?
#
loop_
_entity_poly.entity_id
_entity_poly.type
_entity_poly.pdbx_seq_one_letter_code
_entity_poly.pdbx_strand_id
1 'polypeptide(L)'
;MSSEHQTFERIHALLPRGAGHQFVLYGDTCSGVSGGLHERTFAAVNAVVRRLVPSPDFIVFTGDEIVGLTADPEQLRAQWQHWLAHEMGWLDRQTIPVWHATSNHTTYNEMSEAMFRDVLNMPRNGPPGQEGLSYWVRRGDLLVIFVHTGWSGLGGEGHVETEWLQGVLTQHADARHKLVVGHHPVYPINGFSGSYQREIGPEHAATFWAILVDAGVLAYICGHILAFDVQVHRGVLQICTAGAGTAHRMPDGVEYLHCVQAVLDSEGLRYQVLDETGLVRERLEWPIRRLPAERWHTVPAGESRALLTGRLGPGRFVAFRFTGQAAAEGTNHAQTLLSAFSPGILAPLWIGVRGPRQILTAIIGGQPGRSPHYWHGAELQPGARFDLHLLAYGDMGPGGILYRFGDSGRWSSLVAASATGPERLDWPERWSVGHAQGGLTDRRFLGPALTVSAAIC
;
A
#
# COMPACT_ATOMS: atom_id res chain seq x y z
N MET A 1 -15.78 -33.66 30.15
CA MET A 1 -15.60 -32.98 28.91
C MET A 1 -14.19 -32.41 28.91
N SER A 2 -13.26 -33.03 28.19
CA SER A 2 -11.88 -32.60 28.11
C SER A 2 -11.83 -31.32 27.24
N SER A 3 -11.38 -30.21 27.84
CA SER A 3 -11.03 -29.05 27.09
C SER A 3 -9.84 -29.41 26.20
N GLU A 4 -10.08 -29.66 24.93
CA GLU A 4 -9.02 -29.67 23.93
C GLU A 4 -8.37 -28.31 23.97
N HIS A 5 -7.21 -28.20 24.56
CA HIS A 5 -6.30 -27.09 24.39
C HIS A 5 -5.82 -27.13 22.94
N GLN A 6 -6.53 -26.46 22.03
CA GLN A 6 -5.99 -26.13 20.74
C GLN A 6 -4.74 -25.27 21.00
N THR A 7 -3.58 -25.88 20.93
CA THR A 7 -2.29 -25.21 20.89
C THR A 7 -2.24 -24.47 19.54
N PHE A 8 -2.68 -23.23 19.53
CA PHE A 8 -2.53 -22.37 18.37
C PHE A 8 -1.04 -22.22 18.05
N GLU A 9 -0.65 -22.59 16.87
CA GLU A 9 0.71 -22.43 16.40
C GLU A 9 1.10 -20.93 16.49
N ARG A 10 2.25 -20.64 17.11
CA ARG A 10 2.74 -19.27 17.30
C ARG A 10 3.20 -18.72 15.97
N ILE A 11 2.91 -17.45 15.72
CA ILE A 11 3.36 -16.73 14.52
C ILE A 11 4.57 -15.88 14.90
N HIS A 12 5.70 -16.14 14.25
CA HIS A 12 6.89 -15.33 14.49
C HIS A 12 6.73 -13.94 13.86
N ALA A 13 6.70 -12.93 14.72
CA ALA A 13 6.72 -11.55 14.30
C ALA A 13 8.08 -11.18 13.69
N LEU A 14 8.09 -10.24 12.77
CA LEU A 14 9.31 -9.53 12.40
C LEU A 14 9.82 -8.77 13.64
N LEU A 15 11.14 -8.72 13.79
CA LEU A 15 11.78 -8.00 14.90
C LEU A 15 12.61 -6.82 14.39
N PRO A 16 12.65 -5.70 15.10
CA PRO A 16 13.58 -4.62 14.80
C PRO A 16 15.04 -5.10 14.82
N ARG A 17 15.84 -4.58 13.93
CA ARG A 17 17.30 -4.81 13.90
C ARG A 17 18.00 -3.84 14.87
N GLY A 18 17.87 -4.09 16.18
CA GLY A 18 18.32 -3.21 17.26
C GLY A 18 17.15 -2.46 17.91
N ALA A 19 17.37 -1.21 18.34
CA ALA A 19 16.31 -0.38 18.89
C ALA A 19 15.27 -0.04 17.79
N GLY A 20 13.99 -0.13 18.12
CA GLY A 20 12.92 0.13 17.19
C GLY A 20 11.55 -0.19 17.76
N HIS A 21 10.54 -0.20 16.91
CA HIS A 21 9.15 -0.41 17.25
C HIS A 21 8.59 -1.58 16.44
N GLN A 22 7.78 -2.42 17.10
CA GLN A 22 7.00 -3.46 16.46
C GLN A 22 5.53 -3.16 16.65
N PHE A 23 4.74 -3.18 15.59
CA PHE A 23 3.33 -2.80 15.67
C PHE A 23 2.47 -3.55 14.65
N VAL A 24 1.16 -3.45 14.83
CA VAL A 24 0.16 -4.01 13.92
C VAL A 24 -0.69 -2.87 13.37
N LEU A 25 -0.99 -2.97 12.07
CA LEU A 25 -1.93 -2.10 11.37
C LEU A 25 -3.11 -2.95 10.92
N TYR A 26 -4.32 -2.50 11.15
CA TYR A 26 -5.53 -2.99 10.52
C TYR A 26 -6.70 -2.01 10.67
N GLY A 27 -7.76 -2.23 9.90
CA GLY A 27 -8.96 -1.43 9.93
C GLY A 27 -10.08 -2.08 9.13
N ASP A 28 -11.19 -1.37 9.03
CA ASP A 28 -12.34 -1.78 8.23
C ASP A 28 -12.95 -3.11 8.72
N THR A 29 -13.15 -3.20 10.03
CA THR A 29 -13.87 -4.32 10.63
C THR A 29 -15.37 -4.19 10.43
N CYS A 30 -15.91 -2.97 10.47
CA CYS A 30 -17.34 -2.64 10.41
C CYS A 30 -18.17 -3.60 11.28
N SER A 31 -17.71 -3.86 12.49
CA SER A 31 -18.24 -4.86 13.39
C SER A 31 -19.04 -4.22 14.56
N GLY A 32 -18.95 -4.71 15.77
CA GLY A 32 -19.66 -4.16 16.93
C GLY A 32 -21.13 -4.62 17.06
N VAL A 33 -21.54 -5.62 16.26
CA VAL A 33 -22.90 -6.19 16.29
C VAL A 33 -22.82 -7.67 16.59
N SER A 34 -23.36 -8.08 17.74
CA SER A 34 -23.33 -9.46 18.19
C SER A 34 -23.98 -10.42 17.19
N GLY A 35 -23.32 -11.53 16.90
CA GLY A 35 -23.76 -12.56 15.95
C GLY A 35 -23.60 -12.15 14.47
N GLY A 36 -23.08 -10.98 14.19
CA GLY A 36 -22.83 -10.50 12.83
C GLY A 36 -21.75 -11.29 12.08
N LEU A 37 -21.77 -11.19 10.75
CA LEU A 37 -20.71 -11.79 9.91
C LEU A 37 -19.35 -11.19 10.23
N HIS A 38 -19.30 -9.87 10.33
CA HIS A 38 -18.05 -9.13 10.55
C HIS A 38 -17.44 -9.40 11.93
N GLU A 39 -18.23 -9.70 12.95
CA GLU A 39 -17.72 -10.16 14.25
C GLU A 39 -16.88 -11.44 14.09
N ARG A 40 -17.34 -12.40 13.28
CA ARG A 40 -16.63 -13.68 13.05
C ARG A 40 -15.37 -13.50 12.21
N THR A 41 -15.44 -12.69 11.14
CA THR A 41 -14.29 -12.42 10.27
C THR A 41 -13.23 -11.63 11.02
N PHE A 42 -13.62 -10.63 11.81
CA PHE A 42 -12.70 -9.89 12.67
C PHE A 42 -12.08 -10.77 13.74
N ALA A 43 -12.86 -11.68 14.35
CA ALA A 43 -12.32 -12.64 15.33
C ALA A 43 -11.23 -13.53 14.71
N ALA A 44 -11.34 -13.91 13.43
CA ALA A 44 -10.31 -14.67 12.73
C ALA A 44 -9.01 -13.86 12.56
N VAL A 45 -9.09 -12.60 12.17
CA VAL A 45 -7.92 -11.70 12.07
C VAL A 45 -7.32 -11.43 13.46
N ASN A 46 -8.14 -11.17 14.48
CA ASN A 46 -7.68 -11.01 15.86
C ASN A 46 -6.94 -12.26 16.38
N ALA A 47 -7.39 -13.47 16.00
CA ALA A 47 -6.69 -14.69 16.36
C ALA A 47 -5.26 -14.76 15.80
N VAL A 48 -5.00 -14.15 14.63
CA VAL A 48 -3.65 -14.02 14.07
C VAL A 48 -2.81 -13.08 14.94
N VAL A 49 -3.34 -11.89 15.26
CA VAL A 49 -2.61 -10.90 16.08
C VAL A 49 -2.28 -11.44 17.47
N ARG A 50 -3.22 -12.17 18.10
CA ARG A 50 -3.01 -12.83 19.42
C ARG A 50 -1.93 -13.90 19.41
N ARG A 51 -1.60 -14.48 18.26
CA ARG A 51 -0.59 -15.52 18.08
C ARG A 51 0.80 -14.97 17.80
N LEU A 52 0.94 -13.66 17.56
CA LEU A 52 2.23 -13.01 17.30
C LEU A 52 3.16 -13.13 18.51
N VAL A 53 4.40 -13.52 18.26
CA VAL A 53 5.44 -13.62 19.30
C VAL A 53 6.72 -12.96 18.76
N PRO A 54 7.18 -11.91 19.46
CA PRO A 54 6.56 -11.22 20.59
C PRO A 54 5.29 -10.45 20.19
N SER A 55 4.51 -10.05 21.18
CA SER A 55 3.34 -9.18 20.98
C SER A 55 3.77 -7.79 20.49
N PRO A 56 2.90 -7.07 19.74
CA PRO A 56 3.21 -5.73 19.25
C PRO A 56 3.35 -4.71 20.40
N ASP A 57 4.15 -3.67 20.20
CA ASP A 57 4.29 -2.54 21.12
C ASP A 57 3.04 -1.65 21.13
N PHE A 58 2.33 -1.61 20.03
CA PHE A 58 1.08 -0.86 19.83
C PHE A 58 0.32 -1.34 18.59
N ILE A 59 -0.92 -0.93 18.47
CA ILE A 59 -1.81 -1.21 17.34
C ILE A 59 -2.30 0.12 16.76
N VAL A 60 -2.40 0.21 15.44
CA VAL A 60 -2.99 1.32 14.70
C VAL A 60 -4.20 0.82 13.93
N PHE A 61 -5.35 1.45 14.16
CA PHE A 61 -6.56 1.27 13.38
C PHE A 61 -6.71 2.39 12.35
N THR A 62 -7.00 2.01 11.12
CA THR A 62 -7.24 2.94 10.01
C THR A 62 -8.69 3.41 9.90
N GLY A 63 -9.52 3.07 10.90
CA GLY A 63 -10.93 3.42 10.95
C GLY A 63 -11.87 2.24 10.68
N ASP A 64 -13.16 2.55 10.60
CA ASP A 64 -14.25 1.60 10.33
C ASP A 64 -14.30 0.40 11.31
N GLU A 65 -14.13 0.70 12.60
CA GLU A 65 -14.17 -0.31 13.67
C GLU A 65 -15.55 -0.95 13.81
N ILE A 66 -16.58 -0.12 13.75
CA ILE A 66 -17.99 -0.54 13.96
C ILE A 66 -18.84 -0.29 12.72
N VAL A 67 -20.00 -0.90 12.63
CA VAL A 67 -20.96 -0.67 11.55
C VAL A 67 -21.32 0.82 11.47
N GLY A 68 -21.48 1.48 12.61
CA GLY A 68 -21.78 2.91 12.67
C GLY A 68 -23.06 3.28 11.92
N LEU A 69 -23.03 4.44 11.24
CA LEU A 69 -24.03 4.93 10.29
C LEU A 69 -25.49 4.89 10.81
N THR A 70 -25.68 5.12 12.10
CA THR A 70 -26.99 5.20 12.75
C THR A 70 -27.24 6.59 13.31
N ALA A 71 -28.49 7.06 13.24
CA ALA A 71 -28.91 8.30 13.88
C ALA A 71 -29.25 8.13 15.39
N ASP A 72 -29.25 6.89 15.88
CA ASP A 72 -29.56 6.55 17.26
C ASP A 72 -28.25 6.47 18.09
N PRO A 73 -28.05 7.41 19.05
CA PRO A 73 -26.86 7.42 19.89
C PRO A 73 -26.77 6.22 20.84
N GLU A 74 -27.87 5.62 21.23
CA GLU A 74 -27.86 4.43 22.11
C GLU A 74 -27.40 3.22 21.33
N GLN A 75 -27.86 3.04 20.07
CA GLN A 75 -27.41 2.00 19.19
C GLN A 75 -25.92 2.16 18.85
N LEU A 76 -25.48 3.38 18.58
CA LEU A 76 -24.05 3.64 18.29
C LEU A 76 -23.18 3.31 19.51
N ARG A 77 -23.61 3.70 20.70
CA ARG A 77 -22.90 3.39 21.95
C ARG A 77 -22.86 1.89 22.22
N ALA A 78 -23.94 1.17 21.96
CA ALA A 78 -24.00 -0.28 22.12
C ALA A 78 -23.02 -0.99 21.18
N GLN A 79 -22.88 -0.54 19.93
CA GLN A 79 -21.88 -1.08 18.99
C GLN A 79 -20.46 -0.88 19.52
N TRP A 80 -20.11 0.32 19.99
CA TRP A 80 -18.80 0.59 20.58
C TRP A 80 -18.53 -0.26 21.81
N GLN A 81 -19.52 -0.41 22.70
CA GLN A 81 -19.38 -1.24 23.90
C GLN A 81 -19.16 -2.70 23.55
N HIS A 82 -19.89 -3.23 22.57
CA HIS A 82 -19.68 -4.60 22.09
C HIS A 82 -18.28 -4.78 21.51
N TRP A 83 -17.87 -3.90 20.61
CA TRP A 83 -16.54 -3.93 20.00
C TRP A 83 -15.42 -3.87 21.04
N LEU A 84 -15.51 -2.93 21.99
CA LEU A 84 -14.49 -2.72 23.01
C LEU A 84 -14.41 -3.87 24.03
N ALA A 85 -15.55 -4.38 24.48
CA ALA A 85 -15.61 -5.35 25.57
C ALA A 85 -15.51 -6.80 25.10
N HIS A 86 -16.02 -7.11 23.91
CA HIS A 86 -16.07 -8.47 23.40
C HIS A 86 -15.04 -8.72 22.30
N GLU A 87 -15.04 -7.91 21.25
CA GLU A 87 -14.19 -8.17 20.10
C GLU A 87 -12.72 -7.82 20.37
N MET A 88 -12.47 -6.72 21.06
CA MET A 88 -11.14 -6.27 21.50
C MET A 88 -10.86 -6.50 22.99
N GLY A 89 -11.76 -7.17 23.71
CA GLY A 89 -11.64 -7.43 25.15
C GLY A 89 -10.47 -8.36 25.53
N TRP A 90 -9.88 -9.04 24.56
CA TRP A 90 -8.68 -9.86 24.75
C TRP A 90 -7.39 -9.03 24.96
N LEU A 91 -7.40 -7.75 24.59
CA LEU A 91 -6.23 -6.89 24.56
C LEU A 91 -6.16 -6.02 25.83
N ASP A 92 -5.07 -6.11 26.56
CA ASP A 92 -4.74 -5.14 27.59
C ASP A 92 -4.19 -3.85 26.96
N ARG A 93 -5.05 -2.86 26.83
CA ARG A 93 -4.70 -1.57 26.21
C ARG A 93 -3.80 -0.68 27.07
N GLN A 94 -3.58 -1.00 28.32
CA GLN A 94 -2.60 -0.32 29.15
C GLN A 94 -1.19 -0.76 28.77
N THR A 95 -1.04 -2.03 28.39
CA THR A 95 0.25 -2.60 27.94
C THR A 95 0.47 -2.37 26.47
N ILE A 96 -0.57 -2.58 25.64
CA ILE A 96 -0.51 -2.42 24.18
C ILE A 96 -1.53 -1.35 23.77
N PRO A 97 -1.12 -0.07 23.67
CA PRO A 97 -2.03 1.00 23.28
C PRO A 97 -2.56 0.79 21.86
N VAL A 98 -3.80 1.18 21.65
CA VAL A 98 -4.46 1.20 20.35
C VAL A 98 -4.76 2.64 19.96
N TRP A 99 -4.34 3.04 18.80
CA TRP A 99 -4.62 4.37 18.24
C TRP A 99 -5.51 4.25 17.02
N HIS A 100 -6.49 5.14 16.92
CA HIS A 100 -7.59 5.06 15.99
C HIS A 100 -7.64 6.25 15.05
N ALA A 101 -7.77 6.02 13.76
CA ALA A 101 -8.18 7.03 12.80
C ALA A 101 -9.71 7.14 12.78
N THR A 102 -10.21 8.32 12.53
CA THR A 102 -11.63 8.55 12.22
C THR A 102 -11.98 8.01 10.85
N SER A 103 -13.27 7.70 10.62
CA SER A 103 -13.74 7.12 9.36
C SER A 103 -15.18 7.48 9.03
N ASN A 104 -15.64 7.16 7.83
CA ASN A 104 -17.01 7.42 7.42
C ASN A 104 -18.05 6.56 8.18
N HIS A 105 -17.67 5.44 8.77
CA HIS A 105 -18.56 4.62 9.62
C HIS A 105 -18.61 5.12 11.06
N THR A 106 -17.55 5.75 11.55
CA THR A 106 -17.42 6.10 12.98
C THR A 106 -17.58 7.59 13.27
N THR A 107 -17.43 8.47 12.26
CA THR A 107 -17.47 9.94 12.42
C THR A 107 -18.24 10.62 11.28
N TYR A 108 -19.41 10.12 10.95
CA TYR A 108 -20.23 10.57 9.82
C TYR A 108 -21.11 11.80 10.12
N ASN A 109 -21.20 12.24 11.38
CA ASN A 109 -21.89 13.46 11.80
C ASN A 109 -21.41 13.90 13.20
N GLU A 110 -21.90 15.06 13.67
CA GLU A 110 -21.50 15.64 14.98
C GLU A 110 -21.72 14.68 16.17
N MET A 111 -22.84 13.93 16.17
CA MET A 111 -23.14 12.98 17.23
C MET A 111 -22.14 11.83 17.25
N SER A 112 -21.80 11.28 16.08
CA SER A 112 -20.84 10.19 15.97
C SER A 112 -19.41 10.64 16.28
N GLU A 113 -19.01 11.86 15.88
CA GLU A 113 -17.73 12.45 16.28
C GLU A 113 -17.63 12.65 17.80
N ALA A 114 -18.69 13.16 18.43
CA ALA A 114 -18.74 13.31 19.89
C ALA A 114 -18.63 11.94 20.58
N MET A 115 -19.32 10.92 20.07
CA MET A 115 -19.26 9.55 20.58
C MET A 115 -17.85 8.95 20.43
N PHE A 116 -17.19 9.15 19.30
CA PHE A 116 -15.82 8.70 19.05
C PHE A 116 -14.84 9.29 20.08
N ARG A 117 -14.93 10.61 20.32
CA ARG A 117 -14.10 11.30 21.33
C ARG A 117 -14.33 10.78 22.74
N ASP A 118 -15.60 10.51 23.10
CA ASP A 118 -16.01 10.04 24.42
C ASP A 118 -15.53 8.60 24.69
N VAL A 119 -15.72 7.73 23.72
CA VAL A 119 -15.48 6.29 23.87
C VAL A 119 -14.00 5.92 23.78
N LEU A 120 -13.27 6.49 22.84
CA LEU A 120 -11.88 6.12 22.55
C LEU A 120 -10.87 6.99 23.31
N ASN A 121 -11.23 8.20 23.67
CA ASN A 121 -10.42 9.16 24.43
C ASN A 121 -9.00 9.35 23.87
N MET A 122 -8.92 9.61 22.57
CA MET A 122 -7.63 9.87 21.88
C MET A 122 -7.02 11.22 22.34
N PRO A 123 -5.70 11.44 22.12
CA PRO A 123 -5.04 12.70 22.45
C PRO A 123 -5.77 13.91 21.87
N ARG A 124 -5.87 15.00 22.64
CA ARG A 124 -6.60 16.22 22.26
C ARG A 124 -5.67 17.33 21.77
N ASN A 125 -4.60 16.98 21.09
CA ASN A 125 -3.59 17.88 20.54
C ASN A 125 -3.80 18.17 19.04
N GLY A 126 -4.99 17.93 18.53
CA GLY A 126 -5.43 18.24 17.17
C GLY A 126 -5.70 19.72 16.93
N PRO A 127 -6.06 20.10 15.70
CA PRO A 127 -6.44 21.47 15.38
C PRO A 127 -7.78 21.83 16.04
N PRO A 128 -8.08 23.14 16.19
CA PRO A 128 -9.35 23.59 16.76
C PRO A 128 -10.57 22.95 16.07
N GLY A 129 -11.45 22.36 16.86
CA GLY A 129 -12.65 21.65 16.39
C GLY A 129 -12.42 20.18 16.04
N GLN A 130 -11.19 19.75 15.87
CA GLN A 130 -10.85 18.34 15.61
C GLN A 130 -10.04 17.67 16.73
N GLU A 131 -10.04 18.25 17.94
CA GLU A 131 -9.37 17.66 19.10
C GLU A 131 -9.93 16.26 19.40
N GLY A 132 -9.05 15.27 19.42
CA GLY A 132 -9.40 13.86 19.56
C GLY A 132 -9.91 13.16 18.31
N LEU A 133 -10.04 13.87 17.17
CA LEU A 133 -10.29 13.32 15.85
C LEU A 133 -9.00 13.33 15.00
N SER A 134 -8.35 14.49 14.96
CA SER A 134 -6.94 14.61 14.52
C SER A 134 -6.07 14.73 15.77
N TYR A 135 -4.93 14.07 15.77
CA TYR A 135 -3.99 14.12 16.90
C TYR A 135 -2.64 13.52 16.51
N TRP A 136 -1.66 13.65 17.37
CA TRP A 136 -0.39 12.99 17.21
C TRP A 136 0.08 12.32 18.50
N VAL A 137 0.93 11.30 18.33
CA VAL A 137 1.59 10.55 19.40
C VAL A 137 3.07 10.47 19.09
N ARG A 138 3.91 10.59 20.12
CA ARG A 138 5.34 10.39 20.00
C ARG A 138 5.83 9.28 20.91
N ARG A 139 6.60 8.33 20.36
CA ARG A 139 7.28 7.27 21.08
C ARG A 139 8.77 7.30 20.69
N GLY A 140 9.61 7.95 21.53
CA GLY A 140 11.02 8.09 21.24
C GLY A 140 11.27 8.79 19.90
N ASP A 141 11.84 8.08 18.96
CA ASP A 141 12.17 8.58 17.61
C ASP A 141 11.04 8.45 16.58
N LEU A 142 9.91 7.86 16.96
CA LEU A 142 8.71 7.70 16.12
C LEU A 142 7.66 8.76 16.43
N LEU A 143 7.20 9.47 15.40
CA LEU A 143 6.01 10.32 15.39
C LEU A 143 4.93 9.68 14.55
N VAL A 144 3.73 9.50 15.11
CA VAL A 144 2.54 9.06 14.39
C VAL A 144 1.50 10.17 14.47
N ILE A 145 1.02 10.64 13.31
CA ILE A 145 0.03 11.71 13.21
C ILE A 145 -1.23 11.14 12.61
N PHE A 146 -2.36 11.33 13.28
CA PHE A 146 -3.68 10.95 12.81
C PHE A 146 -4.38 12.18 12.24
N VAL A 147 -4.87 12.08 11.01
CA VAL A 147 -5.59 13.14 10.32
C VAL A 147 -7.04 12.73 10.12
N HIS A 148 -7.95 13.63 10.45
CA HIS A 148 -9.38 13.44 10.21
C HIS A 148 -9.68 13.67 8.74
N THR A 149 -10.12 12.62 8.04
CA THR A 149 -10.45 12.63 6.61
C THR A 149 -11.93 12.35 6.35
N GLY A 150 -12.70 12.19 7.41
CA GLY A 150 -14.12 11.90 7.35
C GLY A 150 -14.99 13.16 7.24
N TRP A 151 -16.23 13.06 7.73
CA TRP A 151 -17.10 14.22 7.83
C TRP A 151 -16.57 15.18 8.91
N SER A 152 -16.53 16.46 8.61
CA SER A 152 -16.32 17.50 9.62
C SER A 152 -17.06 18.76 9.20
N GLY A 153 -17.46 19.56 10.17
CA GLY A 153 -18.04 20.87 9.90
C GLY A 153 -17.09 21.87 9.25
N LEU A 154 -15.80 21.53 9.15
CA LEU A 154 -14.74 22.39 8.64
C LEU A 154 -14.40 22.19 7.17
N GLY A 155 -14.57 20.98 6.63
CA GLY A 155 -14.14 20.76 5.24
C GLY A 155 -14.87 19.61 4.52
N GLY A 156 -15.60 18.80 5.25
CA GLY A 156 -16.28 17.64 4.69
C GLY A 156 -15.34 16.47 4.38
N GLU A 157 -15.88 15.49 3.71
CA GLU A 157 -15.17 14.25 3.39
C GLU A 157 -14.01 14.49 2.42
N GLY A 158 -12.86 13.91 2.73
CA GLY A 158 -11.63 14.08 1.95
C GLY A 158 -10.85 15.36 2.26
N HIS A 159 -11.30 16.18 3.20
CA HIS A 159 -10.54 17.34 3.69
C HIS A 159 -9.48 16.92 4.71
N VAL A 160 -8.34 17.61 4.71
CA VAL A 160 -7.29 17.47 5.73
C VAL A 160 -6.84 18.86 6.17
N GLU A 161 -6.72 19.07 7.49
CA GLU A 161 -6.17 20.30 8.08
C GLU A 161 -4.64 20.39 7.84
N THR A 162 -4.28 20.81 6.64
CA THR A 162 -2.89 20.78 6.15
C THR A 162 -1.97 21.74 6.87
N GLU A 163 -2.46 22.90 7.31
CA GLU A 163 -1.66 23.88 8.06
C GLU A 163 -1.26 23.31 9.43
N TRP A 164 -2.20 22.68 10.14
CA TRP A 164 -1.92 22.02 11.42
C TRP A 164 -0.92 20.87 11.20
N LEU A 165 -1.14 20.03 10.20
CA LEU A 165 -0.24 18.91 9.88
C LEU A 165 1.19 19.41 9.63
N GLN A 166 1.36 20.45 8.83
CA GLN A 166 2.66 21.05 8.57
C GLN A 166 3.30 21.63 9.84
N GLY A 167 2.50 22.26 10.71
CA GLY A 167 2.94 22.75 12.00
C GLY A 167 3.47 21.62 12.90
N VAL A 168 2.74 20.51 13.02
CA VAL A 168 3.16 19.33 13.79
C VAL A 168 4.44 18.72 13.22
N LEU A 169 4.52 18.55 11.91
CA LEU A 169 5.70 17.99 11.25
C LEU A 169 6.94 18.88 11.43
N THR A 170 6.75 20.19 11.46
CA THR A 170 7.81 21.16 11.73
C THR A 170 8.24 21.12 13.19
N GLN A 171 7.28 21.11 14.12
CA GLN A 171 7.54 21.03 15.57
C GLN A 171 8.33 19.76 15.94
N HIS A 172 8.09 18.66 15.23
CA HIS A 172 8.71 17.36 15.45
C HIS A 172 9.68 16.99 14.31
N ALA A 173 10.37 17.97 13.75
CA ALA A 173 11.34 17.74 12.67
C ALA A 173 12.47 16.78 13.08
N ASP A 174 12.79 16.73 14.37
CA ASP A 174 13.77 15.83 14.99
C ASP A 174 13.31 14.36 15.05
N ALA A 175 12.02 14.07 14.84
CA ALA A 175 11.55 12.70 14.76
C ALA A 175 12.19 11.98 13.57
N ARG A 176 12.92 10.91 13.86
CA ARG A 176 13.58 10.12 12.82
C ARG A 176 12.59 9.47 11.88
N HIS A 177 11.52 8.95 12.45
CA HIS A 177 10.46 8.26 11.73
C HIS A 177 9.13 9.00 11.88
N LYS A 178 8.47 9.23 10.77
CA LYS A 178 7.19 9.91 10.72
C LYS A 178 6.20 9.06 9.93
N LEU A 179 5.07 8.72 10.56
CA LEU A 179 3.94 8.05 9.94
C LEU A 179 2.74 8.99 10.02
N VAL A 180 1.95 9.04 8.96
CA VAL A 180 0.66 9.75 8.95
C VAL A 180 -0.43 8.71 8.68
N VAL A 181 -1.51 8.78 9.43
CA VAL A 181 -2.63 7.84 9.38
C VAL A 181 -3.91 8.62 9.12
N GLY A 182 -4.70 8.17 8.17
CA GLY A 182 -6.05 8.65 7.91
C GLY A 182 -6.91 7.50 7.42
N HIS A 183 -8.16 7.76 7.05
CA HIS A 183 -9.03 6.69 6.57
C HIS A 183 -9.06 6.62 5.03
N HIS A 184 -9.25 7.77 4.37
CA HIS A 184 -9.38 7.82 2.92
C HIS A 184 -8.00 7.81 2.23
N PRO A 185 -7.81 7.04 1.14
CA PRO A 185 -6.59 7.08 0.35
C PRO A 185 -6.41 8.40 -0.39
N VAL A 186 -5.18 8.72 -0.78
CA VAL A 186 -4.85 9.85 -1.65
C VAL A 186 -4.84 9.43 -3.12
N TYR A 187 -4.33 8.25 -3.38
CA TYR A 187 -4.23 7.67 -4.72
C TYR A 187 -5.18 6.48 -4.84
N PRO A 188 -5.80 6.27 -6.02
CA PRO A 188 -6.70 5.15 -6.26
C PRO A 188 -6.08 3.82 -5.88
N ILE A 189 -6.83 3.02 -5.12
CA ILE A 189 -6.41 1.69 -4.72
C ILE A 189 -6.60 0.74 -5.88
N ASN A 190 -5.52 0.12 -6.36
CA ASN A 190 -5.54 -0.85 -7.47
C ASN A 190 -6.33 -0.35 -8.71
N GLY A 191 -6.31 0.94 -8.99
CA GLY A 191 -7.09 1.52 -10.08
C GLY A 191 -8.61 1.37 -9.93
N PHE A 192 -9.10 1.05 -8.74
CA PHE A 192 -10.53 0.94 -8.47
C PHE A 192 -11.21 2.29 -8.68
N SER A 193 -12.30 2.29 -9.43
CA SER A 193 -13.11 3.47 -9.78
C SER A 193 -14.61 3.22 -9.60
N GLY A 194 -14.98 2.50 -8.54
CA GLY A 194 -16.36 2.18 -8.22
C GLY A 194 -17.09 3.28 -7.45
N SER A 195 -18.38 3.07 -7.22
CA SER A 195 -19.25 4.05 -6.53
C SER A 195 -18.88 4.33 -5.06
N TYR A 196 -18.06 3.51 -4.47
CA TYR A 196 -17.56 3.66 -3.11
C TYR A 196 -16.13 4.20 -3.06
N GLN A 197 -15.58 4.56 -4.22
CA GLN A 197 -14.28 5.18 -4.29
C GLN A 197 -14.39 6.61 -3.76
N ARG A 198 -13.91 6.77 -2.55
CA ARG A 198 -13.74 8.07 -1.92
C ARG A 198 -12.27 8.21 -1.56
N GLU A 199 -11.72 9.30 -1.97
CA GLU A 199 -10.32 9.65 -1.79
C GLU A 199 -10.25 11.01 -1.14
N ILE A 200 -9.08 11.38 -0.66
CA ILE A 200 -8.81 12.78 -0.33
C ILE A 200 -9.04 13.60 -1.60
N GLY A 201 -9.90 14.60 -1.50
CA GLY A 201 -10.35 15.39 -2.66
C GLY A 201 -9.19 15.93 -3.48
N PRO A 202 -9.29 15.96 -4.81
CA PRO A 202 -8.19 16.37 -5.69
C PRO A 202 -7.67 17.77 -5.40
N GLU A 203 -8.52 18.66 -4.86
CA GLU A 203 -8.16 20.00 -4.41
C GLU A 203 -7.23 20.00 -3.18
N HIS A 204 -7.28 18.95 -2.36
CA HIS A 204 -6.45 18.80 -1.16
C HIS A 204 -5.30 17.83 -1.35
N ALA A 205 -5.47 16.81 -2.18
CA ALA A 205 -4.55 15.69 -2.35
C ALA A 205 -3.13 16.12 -2.70
N ALA A 206 -2.98 17.04 -3.66
CA ALA A 206 -1.67 17.50 -4.12
C ALA A 206 -0.89 18.23 -3.02
N THR A 207 -1.55 19.13 -2.27
CA THR A 207 -0.95 19.88 -1.16
C THR A 207 -0.62 18.94 -0.01
N PHE A 208 -1.55 18.08 0.38
CA PHE A 208 -1.35 17.09 1.44
C PHE A 208 -0.14 16.21 1.14
N TRP A 209 -0.08 15.63 -0.07
CA TRP A 209 1.05 14.75 -0.42
C TRP A 209 2.38 15.50 -0.49
N ALA A 210 2.38 16.75 -0.98
CA ALA A 210 3.60 17.55 -1.00
C ALA A 210 4.17 17.78 0.41
N ILE A 211 3.31 18.07 1.39
CA ILE A 211 3.70 18.22 2.80
C ILE A 211 4.35 16.93 3.33
N LEU A 212 3.77 15.76 3.05
CA LEU A 212 4.35 14.48 3.47
C LEU A 212 5.74 14.25 2.87
N VAL A 213 5.89 14.53 1.58
CA VAL A 213 7.16 14.39 0.85
C VAL A 213 8.24 15.32 1.40
N ASP A 214 7.89 16.58 1.62
CA ASP A 214 8.84 17.63 2.04
C ASP A 214 9.27 17.44 3.50
N ALA A 215 8.37 16.94 4.34
CA ALA A 215 8.68 16.60 5.74
C ALA A 215 9.39 15.24 5.91
N GLY A 216 9.58 14.47 4.85
CA GLY A 216 10.22 13.16 4.90
C GLY A 216 9.37 12.12 5.66
N VAL A 217 8.04 12.19 5.52
CA VAL A 217 7.14 11.16 6.03
C VAL A 217 7.44 9.84 5.32
N LEU A 218 7.52 8.76 6.09
CA LEU A 218 7.85 7.44 5.58
C LEU A 218 6.67 6.77 4.90
N ALA A 219 5.50 6.88 5.53
CA ALA A 219 4.26 6.30 5.01
C ALA A 219 3.02 7.11 5.42
N TYR A 220 2.06 7.17 4.52
CA TYR A 220 0.66 7.44 4.77
C TYR A 220 -0.10 6.12 4.82
N ILE A 221 -0.79 5.85 5.90
CA ILE A 221 -1.51 4.60 6.15
C ILE A 221 -3.00 4.90 6.13
N CYS A 222 -3.76 4.13 5.35
CA CYS A 222 -5.20 4.35 5.17
C CYS A 222 -5.99 3.02 5.11
N GLY A 223 -7.30 3.14 5.03
CA GLY A 223 -8.29 2.06 4.94
C GLY A 223 -9.31 2.34 3.83
N HIS A 224 -10.60 2.20 4.15
CA HIS A 224 -11.78 2.55 3.36
C HIS A 224 -12.02 1.66 2.14
N ILE A 225 -11.04 1.42 1.31
CA ILE A 225 -11.16 0.53 0.15
C ILE A 225 -10.73 -0.87 0.61
N LEU A 226 -11.66 -1.81 0.57
CA LEU A 226 -11.51 -3.16 1.13
C LEU A 226 -10.48 -3.98 0.36
N ALA A 227 -9.22 -3.68 0.57
CA ALA A 227 -8.08 -4.33 -0.08
C ALA A 227 -6.82 -4.15 0.76
N PHE A 228 -5.79 -4.93 0.45
CA PHE A 228 -4.42 -4.57 0.75
C PHE A 228 -3.79 -3.98 -0.52
N ASP A 229 -3.21 -2.79 -0.39
CA ASP A 229 -2.49 -2.13 -1.47
C ASP A 229 -1.32 -1.31 -0.92
N VAL A 230 -0.21 -1.31 -1.63
CA VAL A 230 0.93 -0.47 -1.32
C VAL A 230 1.40 0.22 -2.58
N GLN A 231 1.53 1.52 -2.50
CA GLN A 231 2.04 2.36 -3.58
C GLN A 231 3.12 3.29 -3.04
N VAL A 232 4.01 3.72 -3.92
CA VAL A 232 5.04 4.71 -3.60
C VAL A 232 4.85 5.92 -4.50
N HIS A 233 4.75 7.11 -3.92
CA HIS A 233 4.66 8.35 -4.68
C HIS A 233 5.67 9.35 -4.15
N ARG A 234 6.64 9.72 -4.99
CA ARG A 234 7.72 10.64 -4.64
C ARG A 234 8.49 10.25 -3.38
N GLY A 235 8.65 8.92 -3.15
CA GLY A 235 9.40 8.36 -2.02
C GLY A 235 8.61 8.16 -0.74
N VAL A 236 7.34 8.50 -0.68
CA VAL A 236 6.43 8.23 0.44
C VAL A 236 5.54 7.04 0.10
N LEU A 237 5.40 6.08 1.02
CA LEU A 237 4.46 4.96 0.87
C LEU A 237 3.02 5.43 1.11
N GLN A 238 2.07 4.96 0.30
CA GLN A 238 0.67 4.83 0.68
C GLN A 238 0.41 3.36 0.96
N ILE A 239 -0.03 3.04 2.16
CA ILE A 239 -0.38 1.67 2.57
C ILE A 239 -1.88 1.67 2.89
N CYS A 240 -2.66 1.01 2.05
CA CYS A 240 -4.06 0.72 2.35
C CYS A 240 -4.16 -0.66 3.02
N THR A 241 -4.75 -0.71 4.21
CA THR A 241 -4.99 -1.95 4.95
C THR A 241 -6.41 -1.94 5.50
N ALA A 242 -7.33 -2.50 4.73
CA ALA A 242 -8.76 -2.47 4.96
C ALA A 242 -9.38 -3.89 4.99
N GLY A 243 -8.64 -4.87 5.48
CA GLY A 243 -9.03 -6.28 5.43
C GLY A 243 -9.28 -6.91 6.80
N ALA A 244 -9.56 -6.14 7.85
CA ALA A 244 -9.70 -6.72 9.18
C ALA A 244 -11.06 -7.39 9.45
N GLY A 245 -12.01 -7.31 8.53
CA GLY A 245 -13.27 -8.04 8.76
C GLY A 245 -14.42 -7.77 7.82
N THR A 246 -14.42 -6.66 7.08
CA THR A 246 -15.55 -6.29 6.21
C THR A 246 -15.67 -7.23 4.99
N ALA A 247 -16.87 -7.36 4.47
CA ALA A 247 -17.18 -8.24 3.33
C ALA A 247 -16.60 -7.72 2.02
N HIS A 248 -16.23 -8.66 1.18
CA HIS A 248 -15.51 -8.49 -0.08
C HIS A 248 -16.26 -7.73 -1.17
N ARG A 249 -15.56 -6.86 -1.89
CA ARG A 249 -16.05 -6.11 -3.05
C ARG A 249 -15.03 -6.03 -4.19
N MET A 250 -13.79 -6.38 -3.91
CA MET A 250 -12.68 -6.40 -4.86
C MET A 250 -12.37 -7.85 -5.29
N PRO A 251 -11.61 -8.08 -6.34
CA PRO A 251 -11.18 -9.43 -6.70
C PRO A 251 -10.34 -10.10 -5.60
N ASP A 252 -10.52 -11.40 -5.38
CA ASP A 252 -9.88 -12.19 -4.32
C ASP A 252 -8.35 -12.07 -4.22
N GLY A 253 -7.68 -11.65 -5.28
CA GLY A 253 -6.23 -11.46 -5.28
C GLY A 253 -5.76 -10.25 -4.49
N VAL A 254 -6.63 -9.25 -4.29
CA VAL A 254 -6.32 -7.98 -3.60
C VAL A 254 -7.15 -7.79 -2.35
N GLU A 255 -8.34 -8.35 -2.30
CA GLU A 255 -9.20 -8.33 -1.15
C GLU A 255 -9.19 -9.69 -0.45
N TYR A 256 -8.60 -9.71 0.72
CA TYR A 256 -8.55 -10.86 1.61
C TYR A 256 -8.49 -10.38 3.06
N LEU A 257 -8.94 -11.20 3.98
CA LEU A 257 -8.86 -10.89 5.40
C LEU A 257 -7.39 -10.85 5.84
N HIS A 258 -6.97 -9.76 6.48
CA HIS A 258 -5.57 -9.59 6.86
C HIS A 258 -5.34 -8.60 8.01
N CYS A 259 -4.15 -8.70 8.56
CA CYS A 259 -3.49 -7.62 9.30
C CYS A 259 -2.07 -7.42 8.79
N VAL A 260 -1.48 -6.26 9.06
CA VAL A 260 -0.09 -5.97 8.72
C VAL A 260 0.73 -5.92 10.00
N GLN A 261 1.67 -6.84 10.14
CA GLN A 261 2.66 -6.78 11.21
C GLN A 261 3.90 -6.07 10.70
N ALA A 262 4.27 -4.99 11.36
CA ALA A 262 5.33 -4.09 10.94
C ALA A 262 6.39 -3.88 12.02
N VAL A 263 7.57 -3.54 11.58
CA VAL A 263 8.68 -3.06 12.43
C VAL A 263 9.28 -1.81 11.81
N LEU A 264 9.73 -0.92 12.68
CA LEU A 264 10.37 0.32 12.32
C LEU A 264 11.64 0.48 13.14
N ASP A 265 12.77 0.55 12.49
CA ASP A 265 14.09 0.65 13.14
C ASP A 265 15.03 1.59 12.37
N SER A 266 16.30 1.57 12.71
CA SER A 266 17.31 2.44 12.06
C SER A 266 17.40 2.23 10.54
N GLU A 267 16.93 1.14 10.01
CA GLU A 267 16.96 0.82 8.58
C GLU A 267 15.68 1.22 7.84
N GLY A 268 14.61 1.54 8.57
CA GLY A 268 13.31 1.94 8.01
C GLY A 268 12.18 1.00 8.39
N LEU A 269 11.15 0.96 7.55
CA LEU A 269 9.96 0.15 7.74
C LEU A 269 10.14 -1.21 7.06
N ARG A 270 9.83 -2.27 7.78
CA ARG A 270 9.64 -3.61 7.22
C ARG A 270 8.30 -4.14 7.68
N TYR A 271 7.55 -4.76 6.80
CA TYR A 271 6.29 -5.38 7.19
C TYR A 271 6.08 -6.74 6.52
N GLN A 272 5.19 -7.51 7.09
CA GLN A 272 4.55 -8.67 6.49
C GLN A 272 3.04 -8.56 6.63
N VAL A 273 2.33 -8.92 5.57
CA VAL A 273 0.88 -9.03 5.55
C VAL A 273 0.51 -10.46 5.87
N LEU A 274 -0.26 -10.64 6.91
CA LEU A 274 -0.71 -11.95 7.40
C LEU A 274 -2.19 -12.11 7.11
N ASP A 275 -2.57 -13.16 6.41
CA ASP A 275 -3.98 -13.49 6.22
C ASP A 275 -4.61 -14.10 7.49
N GLU A 276 -5.91 -14.38 7.46
CA GLU A 276 -6.67 -14.93 8.60
C GLU A 276 -6.19 -16.30 9.07
N THR A 277 -5.37 -16.99 8.28
CA THR A 277 -4.72 -18.25 8.67
C THR A 277 -3.36 -18.04 9.32
N GLY A 278 -2.77 -16.85 9.16
CA GLY A 278 -1.44 -16.47 9.60
C GLY A 278 -0.35 -16.71 8.56
N LEU A 279 -0.73 -17.00 7.32
CA LEU A 279 0.23 -17.10 6.22
C LEU A 279 0.65 -15.72 5.75
N VAL A 280 1.94 -15.59 5.43
CA VAL A 280 2.50 -14.36 4.86
C VAL A 280 2.12 -14.28 3.40
N ARG A 281 1.33 -13.25 3.06
CA ARG A 281 0.91 -12.96 1.69
C ARG A 281 1.91 -12.05 0.97
N GLU A 282 2.38 -11.02 1.67
CA GLU A 282 3.27 -10.00 1.12
C GLU A 282 4.32 -9.56 2.14
N ARG A 283 5.43 -9.01 1.64
CA ARG A 283 6.49 -8.39 2.45
C ARG A 283 7.09 -7.20 1.72
N LEU A 284 7.48 -6.18 2.49
CA LEU A 284 8.21 -5.03 1.98
C LEU A 284 9.29 -4.58 2.98
N GLU A 285 10.41 -4.11 2.46
CA GLU A 285 11.41 -3.30 3.18
C GLU A 285 11.49 -1.91 2.53
N TRP A 286 11.36 -0.85 3.33
CA TRP A 286 11.34 0.51 2.84
C TRP A 286 12.10 1.48 3.77
N PRO A 287 12.92 2.43 3.26
CA PRO A 287 13.26 2.62 1.84
C PRO A 287 14.21 1.54 1.29
N ILE A 288 14.15 1.32 -0.01
CA ILE A 288 15.08 0.44 -0.70
C ILE A 288 16.43 1.16 -0.79
N ARG A 289 17.37 0.79 0.09
CA ARG A 289 18.62 1.52 0.24
C ARG A 289 19.68 1.12 -0.76
N ARG A 290 19.73 -0.14 -1.17
CA ARG A 290 20.75 -0.65 -2.10
C ARG A 290 20.15 -1.66 -3.06
N LEU A 291 20.34 -1.42 -4.34
CA LEU A 291 20.22 -2.46 -5.35
C LEU A 291 21.57 -3.20 -5.39
N PRO A 292 21.59 -4.52 -5.47
CA PRO A 292 22.83 -5.29 -5.46
C PRO A 292 23.62 -5.07 -6.75
N ALA A 293 24.52 -4.09 -6.72
CA ALA A 293 25.35 -3.72 -7.90
C ALA A 293 26.14 -4.92 -8.47
N GLU A 294 26.51 -5.87 -7.63
CA GLU A 294 27.32 -7.05 -7.96
C GLU A 294 26.55 -8.12 -8.75
N ARG A 295 25.23 -8.00 -8.84
CA ARG A 295 24.34 -9.00 -9.47
C ARG A 295 23.71 -8.55 -10.77
N TRP A 296 24.14 -7.42 -11.30
CA TRP A 296 23.60 -6.93 -12.56
C TRP A 296 24.17 -7.72 -13.75
N HIS A 297 23.26 -8.25 -14.54
CA HIS A 297 23.59 -8.91 -15.81
C HIS A 297 23.01 -8.11 -16.97
N THR A 298 23.82 -7.78 -17.95
CA THR A 298 23.32 -7.15 -19.16
C THR A 298 22.42 -8.14 -19.92
N VAL A 299 21.22 -7.70 -20.25
CA VAL A 299 20.30 -8.44 -21.10
C VAL A 299 20.68 -8.15 -22.55
N PRO A 300 21.09 -9.14 -23.36
CA PRO A 300 21.48 -8.91 -24.75
C PRO A 300 20.35 -8.26 -25.55
N ALA A 301 20.72 -7.41 -26.52
CA ALA A 301 19.76 -6.87 -27.48
C ALA A 301 19.14 -7.99 -28.32
N GLY A 302 17.87 -7.83 -28.68
CA GLY A 302 17.16 -8.87 -29.42
C GLY A 302 16.57 -9.93 -28.50
N GLU A 303 16.47 -11.17 -28.96
CA GLU A 303 15.92 -12.28 -28.19
C GLU A 303 17.00 -12.99 -27.38
N SER A 304 16.72 -13.23 -26.10
CA SER A 304 17.58 -14.00 -25.23
C SER A 304 16.79 -14.94 -24.35
N ARG A 305 17.44 -15.99 -23.86
CA ARG A 305 16.88 -16.87 -22.84
C ARG A 305 16.73 -16.08 -21.55
N ALA A 306 15.61 -16.30 -20.84
CA ALA A 306 15.39 -15.65 -19.58
C ALA A 306 16.50 -15.94 -18.58
N LEU A 307 16.97 -14.90 -17.89
CA LEU A 307 17.91 -15.03 -16.77
C LEU A 307 17.24 -15.62 -15.53
N LEU A 308 15.91 -15.67 -15.53
CA LEU A 308 15.04 -16.05 -14.42
C LEU A 308 13.97 -17.00 -14.93
N THR A 309 13.75 -18.07 -14.19
CA THR A 309 12.62 -18.99 -14.37
C THR A 309 11.99 -19.26 -13.01
N GLY A 310 10.65 -19.34 -12.96
CA GLY A 310 9.91 -19.68 -11.76
C GLY A 310 9.29 -18.49 -11.04
N ARG A 311 8.80 -18.73 -9.82
CA ARG A 311 8.14 -17.73 -8.97
C ARG A 311 9.11 -17.12 -7.98
N LEU A 312 9.06 -15.81 -7.83
CA LEU A 312 9.68 -15.13 -6.69
C LEU A 312 8.77 -15.24 -5.47
N GLY A 313 9.37 -15.47 -4.31
CA GLY A 313 8.63 -15.46 -3.03
C GLY A 313 8.28 -14.04 -2.58
N PRO A 314 7.48 -13.92 -1.50
CA PRO A 314 7.10 -12.64 -0.94
C PRO A 314 8.30 -11.74 -0.62
N GLY A 315 8.20 -10.46 -1.01
CA GLY A 315 9.24 -9.45 -0.82
C GLY A 315 10.45 -9.56 -1.76
N ARG A 316 10.47 -10.56 -2.65
CA ARG A 316 11.52 -10.70 -3.67
C ARG A 316 11.13 -9.95 -4.93
N PHE A 317 12.12 -9.35 -5.59
CA PHE A 317 11.88 -8.58 -6.82
C PHE A 317 13.00 -8.79 -7.85
N VAL A 318 12.69 -8.46 -9.09
CA VAL A 318 13.69 -8.25 -10.13
C VAL A 318 13.90 -6.78 -10.32
N ALA A 319 15.15 -6.35 -10.24
CA ALA A 319 15.54 -5.01 -10.59
C ALA A 319 15.95 -4.95 -12.05
N PHE A 320 15.42 -3.97 -12.78
CA PHE A 320 15.84 -3.63 -14.15
C PHE A 320 16.44 -2.24 -14.17
N ARG A 321 17.47 -2.05 -14.99
CA ARG A 321 18.02 -0.75 -15.32
C ARG A 321 17.99 -0.59 -16.83
N PHE A 322 17.30 0.44 -17.28
CA PHE A 322 17.20 0.83 -18.69
C PHE A 322 17.98 2.12 -18.87
N THR A 323 19.04 2.09 -19.67
CA THR A 323 19.75 3.30 -20.07
C THR A 323 19.60 3.50 -21.56
N GLY A 324 19.32 4.74 -21.97
CA GLY A 324 19.05 5.00 -23.37
C GLY A 324 18.74 6.46 -23.65
N GLN A 325 18.23 6.68 -24.84
CA GLN A 325 17.72 7.97 -25.27
C GLN A 325 16.31 7.79 -25.84
N ALA A 326 15.37 8.55 -25.36
CA ALA A 326 13.99 8.52 -25.85
C ALA A 326 13.92 8.95 -27.32
N ALA A 327 12.92 8.49 -28.05
CA ALA A 327 12.67 8.96 -29.40
C ALA A 327 12.47 10.48 -29.41
N ALA A 328 12.99 11.14 -30.45
CA ALA A 328 12.87 12.60 -30.59
C ALA A 328 11.41 13.05 -30.71
N GLU A 329 10.56 12.19 -31.26
CA GLU A 329 9.12 12.42 -31.38
C GLU A 329 8.36 11.20 -30.82
N GLY A 330 7.30 11.46 -30.07
CA GLY A 330 6.38 10.44 -29.64
C GLY A 330 5.51 9.97 -30.82
N THR A 331 5.13 8.72 -30.79
CA THR A 331 4.26 8.12 -31.81
C THR A 331 2.96 7.64 -31.15
N ASN A 332 1.92 7.41 -31.94
CA ASN A 332 0.71 6.75 -31.46
C ASN A 332 0.91 5.25 -31.17
N HIS A 333 2.08 4.71 -31.47
CA HIS A 333 2.43 3.31 -31.24
C HIS A 333 3.15 3.14 -29.91
N ALA A 334 3.04 1.94 -29.35
CA ALA A 334 3.84 1.55 -28.21
C ALA A 334 5.29 1.23 -28.66
N GLN A 335 6.27 1.63 -27.86
CA GLN A 335 7.68 1.34 -28.09
C GLN A 335 8.17 0.43 -26.96
N THR A 336 8.71 -0.71 -27.29
CA THR A 336 9.14 -1.73 -26.31
C THR A 336 10.52 -1.42 -25.76
N LEU A 337 10.66 -1.37 -24.45
CA LEU A 337 11.95 -1.43 -23.76
C LEU A 337 12.33 -2.87 -23.46
N LEU A 338 11.41 -3.63 -22.88
CA LEU A 338 11.58 -5.04 -22.53
C LEU A 338 10.26 -5.77 -22.73
N SER A 339 10.30 -6.92 -23.36
CA SER A 339 9.16 -7.83 -23.44
C SER A 339 9.60 -9.21 -22.95
N ALA A 340 8.84 -9.76 -22.02
CA ALA A 340 9.04 -11.10 -21.54
C ALA A 340 7.96 -11.99 -22.14
N PHE A 341 8.34 -13.00 -22.89
CA PHE A 341 7.45 -13.89 -23.62
C PHE A 341 7.38 -15.28 -22.99
N SER A 342 6.18 -15.83 -22.89
CA SER A 342 5.96 -17.24 -22.56
C SER A 342 4.99 -17.87 -23.55
N PRO A 343 5.25 -19.09 -24.03
CA PRO A 343 4.34 -19.76 -24.97
C PRO A 343 2.92 -19.86 -24.39
N GLY A 344 1.93 -19.43 -25.17
CA GLY A 344 0.53 -19.47 -24.78
C GLY A 344 0.03 -18.29 -23.95
N ILE A 345 0.92 -17.38 -23.54
CA ILE A 345 0.58 -16.14 -22.83
C ILE A 345 1.06 -14.96 -23.65
N LEU A 346 0.19 -14.00 -23.91
CA LEU A 346 0.42 -12.96 -24.94
C LEU A 346 1.54 -11.98 -24.57
N ALA A 347 1.84 -11.74 -23.32
CA ALA A 347 3.01 -11.06 -22.77
C ALA A 347 2.91 -11.12 -21.25
N PRO A 348 3.59 -12.02 -20.54
CA PRO A 348 3.54 -12.04 -19.07
C PRO A 348 4.05 -10.74 -18.47
N LEU A 349 5.02 -10.09 -19.10
CA LEU A 349 5.47 -8.74 -18.77
C LEU A 349 5.93 -8.01 -20.03
N TRP A 350 5.38 -6.84 -20.27
CA TRP A 350 5.85 -5.89 -21.26
C TRP A 350 6.11 -4.55 -20.59
N ILE A 351 7.28 -3.98 -20.80
CA ILE A 351 7.68 -2.66 -20.31
C ILE A 351 8.06 -1.82 -21.50
N GLY A 352 7.51 -0.62 -21.60
CA GLY A 352 7.77 0.27 -22.71
C GLY A 352 7.20 1.65 -22.51
N VAL A 353 7.07 2.41 -23.58
CA VAL A 353 6.46 3.72 -23.60
C VAL A 353 5.31 3.77 -24.60
N ARG A 354 4.26 4.51 -24.30
CA ARG A 354 3.05 4.59 -25.13
C ARG A 354 2.65 6.02 -25.43
N GLY A 355 2.12 6.16 -26.64
CA GLY A 355 1.53 7.41 -27.13
C GLY A 355 2.53 8.53 -27.38
N PRO A 356 2.04 9.67 -27.89
CA PRO A 356 2.89 10.81 -28.24
C PRO A 356 3.60 11.43 -27.02
N ARG A 357 3.05 11.27 -25.84
CA ARG A 357 3.67 11.71 -24.57
C ARG A 357 4.73 10.74 -24.03
N GLN A 358 4.96 9.60 -24.71
CA GLN A 358 5.92 8.58 -24.29
C GLN A 358 5.77 8.16 -22.82
N ILE A 359 4.54 7.85 -22.40
CA ILE A 359 4.22 7.45 -21.03
C ILE A 359 4.80 6.08 -20.72
N LEU A 360 5.65 5.98 -19.69
CA LEU A 360 6.14 4.72 -19.18
C LEU A 360 4.96 3.81 -18.84
N THR A 361 4.94 2.63 -19.42
CA THR A 361 3.83 1.69 -19.27
C THR A 361 4.37 0.28 -19.05
N ALA A 362 3.81 -0.41 -18.08
CA ALA A 362 3.93 -1.86 -17.97
C ALA A 362 2.60 -2.52 -18.34
N ILE A 363 2.68 -3.66 -19.02
CA ILE A 363 1.54 -4.53 -19.31
C ILE A 363 1.86 -5.88 -18.68
N ILE A 364 1.00 -6.37 -17.82
CA ILE A 364 1.14 -7.69 -17.22
C ILE A 364 0.08 -8.58 -17.83
N GLY A 365 0.51 -9.77 -18.22
CA GLY A 365 -0.10 -10.66 -19.15
C GLY A 365 -1.54 -10.95 -18.99
N GLY A 366 -2.18 -11.27 -20.10
CA GLY A 366 -3.46 -11.92 -20.15
C GLY A 366 -3.28 -13.42 -20.24
N GLN A 367 -3.94 -14.17 -19.36
CA GLN A 367 -4.23 -15.56 -19.66
C GLN A 367 -5.18 -15.64 -20.87
N PRO A 368 -5.22 -16.75 -21.60
CA PRO A 368 -6.19 -16.90 -22.68
C PRO A 368 -7.60 -16.55 -22.21
N GLY A 369 -8.23 -15.58 -22.87
CA GLY A 369 -9.58 -15.11 -22.52
C GLY A 369 -9.68 -14.01 -21.47
N ARG A 370 -8.56 -13.52 -20.93
CA ARG A 370 -8.52 -12.35 -20.02
C ARG A 370 -7.78 -11.18 -20.65
N SER A 371 -8.26 -9.96 -20.39
CA SER A 371 -7.59 -8.76 -20.85
C SER A 371 -6.30 -8.53 -20.05
N PRO A 372 -5.23 -8.05 -20.68
CA PRO A 372 -4.01 -7.68 -19.97
C PRO A 372 -4.24 -6.44 -19.10
N HIS A 373 -3.50 -6.35 -18.02
CA HIS A 373 -3.53 -5.25 -17.08
C HIS A 373 -2.49 -4.20 -17.45
N TYR A 374 -2.83 -2.93 -17.29
CA TYR A 374 -2.00 -1.79 -17.66
C TYR A 374 -1.66 -0.96 -16.44
N TRP A 375 -0.38 -0.60 -16.30
CA TRP A 375 0.13 0.35 -15.31
C TRP A 375 0.85 1.49 -16.02
N HIS A 376 0.69 2.70 -15.55
CA HIS A 376 1.27 3.90 -16.12
C HIS A 376 2.13 4.63 -15.11
N GLY A 377 3.25 5.18 -15.59
CA GLY A 377 4.19 6.00 -14.82
C GLY A 377 4.42 7.36 -15.46
N ALA A 378 5.61 7.89 -15.24
CA ALA A 378 5.99 9.19 -15.78
C ALA A 378 6.21 9.17 -17.30
N GLU A 379 6.26 10.36 -17.86
CA GLU A 379 6.60 10.58 -19.27
C GLU A 379 8.11 10.59 -19.45
N LEU A 380 8.58 9.94 -20.51
CA LEU A 380 9.94 10.13 -20.99
C LEU A 380 9.99 11.38 -21.87
N GLN A 381 10.87 12.30 -21.53
CA GLN A 381 11.03 13.53 -22.32
C GLN A 381 11.58 13.21 -23.71
N PRO A 382 10.93 13.66 -24.78
CA PRO A 382 11.39 13.39 -26.15
C PRO A 382 12.84 13.78 -26.38
N GLY A 383 13.62 12.89 -27.00
CA GLY A 383 15.04 13.10 -27.29
C GLY A 383 15.98 13.09 -26.08
N ALA A 384 15.45 13.06 -24.85
CA ALA A 384 16.28 13.07 -23.65
C ALA A 384 16.94 11.72 -23.38
N ARG A 385 18.15 11.75 -22.83
CA ARG A 385 18.76 10.56 -22.24
C ARG A 385 18.03 10.19 -20.95
N PHE A 386 17.87 8.90 -20.70
CA PHE A 386 17.28 8.40 -19.48
C PHE A 386 18.14 7.30 -18.85
N ASP A 387 18.08 7.22 -17.54
CA ASP A 387 18.55 6.13 -16.71
C ASP A 387 17.39 5.76 -15.80
N LEU A 388 16.64 4.72 -16.20
CA LEU A 388 15.40 4.29 -15.55
C LEU A 388 15.68 3.02 -14.76
N HIS A 389 15.47 3.04 -13.47
CA HIS A 389 15.45 1.86 -12.61
C HIS A 389 14.00 1.42 -12.42
N LEU A 390 13.75 0.13 -12.48
CA LEU A 390 12.43 -0.45 -12.28
C LEU A 390 12.56 -1.71 -11.42
N LEU A 391 11.67 -1.86 -10.45
CA LEU A 391 11.56 -3.05 -9.61
C LEU A 391 10.23 -3.71 -9.87
N ALA A 392 10.24 -5.02 -10.13
CA ALA A 392 9.03 -5.81 -10.28
C ALA A 392 9.02 -6.89 -9.19
N TYR A 393 8.09 -6.78 -8.25
CA TYR A 393 7.94 -7.72 -7.13
C TYR A 393 7.24 -9.00 -7.60
N GLY A 394 7.64 -10.14 -7.05
CA GLY A 394 7.12 -11.45 -7.44
C GLY A 394 5.70 -11.74 -6.93
N ASP A 395 5.35 -11.13 -5.82
CA ASP A 395 4.02 -11.13 -5.19
C ASP A 395 3.20 -9.92 -5.64
N MET A 396 3.30 -9.58 -6.91
CA MET A 396 2.71 -8.36 -7.45
C MET A 396 1.26 -8.18 -7.06
N GLY A 397 1.11 -7.55 -5.90
CA GLY A 397 -0.07 -6.80 -5.57
C GLY A 397 -0.16 -5.54 -6.44
N PRO A 398 -1.27 -4.81 -6.36
CA PRO A 398 -1.36 -3.48 -6.89
C PRO A 398 -0.15 -2.66 -6.42
N GLY A 399 0.47 -1.91 -7.31
CA GLY A 399 1.69 -1.16 -6.97
C GLY A 399 2.99 -1.97 -6.93
N GLY A 400 2.98 -3.24 -7.36
CA GLY A 400 4.15 -4.10 -7.37
C GLY A 400 5.27 -3.73 -8.33
N ILE A 401 5.13 -2.67 -9.13
CA ILE A 401 6.18 -2.14 -10.01
C ILE A 401 6.55 -0.74 -9.58
N LEU A 402 7.78 -0.60 -9.08
CA LEU A 402 8.35 0.69 -8.71
C LEU A 402 9.32 1.17 -9.78
N TYR A 403 9.41 2.48 -9.97
CA TYR A 403 10.39 3.09 -10.87
C TYR A 403 11.02 4.34 -10.27
N ARG A 404 12.22 4.69 -10.73
CA ARG A 404 12.88 5.97 -10.49
C ARG A 404 13.80 6.32 -11.66
N PHE A 405 14.10 7.59 -11.81
CA PHE A 405 15.11 8.07 -12.75
C PHE A 405 16.43 8.40 -12.04
N GLY A 406 17.50 7.78 -12.50
CA GLY A 406 18.84 7.91 -11.92
C GLY A 406 18.95 7.33 -10.51
N ASP A 407 20.16 7.33 -9.97
CA ASP A 407 20.42 6.79 -8.63
C ASP A 407 19.89 7.65 -7.49
N SER A 408 19.79 8.96 -7.70
CA SER A 408 19.29 9.94 -6.72
C SER A 408 17.79 10.19 -6.81
N GLY A 409 17.11 9.64 -7.83
CA GLY A 409 15.68 9.80 -8.01
C GLY A 409 14.85 9.15 -6.91
N ARG A 410 13.70 9.75 -6.59
CA ARG A 410 12.75 9.16 -5.66
C ARG A 410 11.93 8.07 -6.34
N TRP A 411 11.73 6.97 -5.64
CA TRP A 411 10.87 5.89 -6.12
C TRP A 411 9.41 6.32 -6.25
N SER A 412 8.75 5.82 -7.27
CA SER A 412 7.31 5.93 -7.47
C SER A 412 6.75 4.63 -8.04
N SER A 413 5.52 4.31 -7.72
CA SER A 413 4.80 3.18 -8.33
C SER A 413 4.32 3.52 -9.72
N LEU A 414 4.27 2.52 -10.60
CA LEU A 414 3.35 2.56 -11.73
C LEU A 414 1.92 2.42 -11.18
N VAL A 415 1.01 3.23 -11.70
CA VAL A 415 -0.39 3.26 -11.26
C VAL A 415 -1.24 2.40 -12.18
N ALA A 416 -2.06 1.52 -11.60
CA ALA A 416 -2.97 0.68 -12.38
C ALA A 416 -4.03 1.53 -13.12
N ALA A 417 -4.28 1.21 -14.39
CA ALA A 417 -5.26 1.91 -15.22
C ALA A 417 -6.71 1.46 -14.97
N SER A 418 -6.91 0.34 -14.30
CA SER A 418 -8.22 -0.22 -13.97
C SER A 418 -8.12 -1.18 -12.81
N ALA A 419 -9.21 -1.34 -12.05
CA ALA A 419 -9.30 -2.33 -11.00
C ALA A 419 -9.18 -3.74 -11.57
N THR A 420 -8.09 -4.39 -11.28
CA THR A 420 -7.80 -5.74 -11.73
C THR A 420 -7.01 -6.45 -10.65
N GLY A 421 -7.43 -7.67 -10.31
CA GLY A 421 -6.66 -8.48 -9.38
C GLY A 421 -5.25 -8.70 -9.92
N PRO A 422 -4.23 -8.69 -9.07
CA PRO A 422 -2.89 -9.03 -9.49
C PRO A 422 -2.86 -10.51 -9.85
N GLU A 423 -2.44 -10.79 -11.04
CA GLU A 423 -1.97 -12.13 -11.37
C GLU A 423 -0.50 -12.20 -10.98
N ARG A 424 -0.11 -13.25 -10.26
CA ARG A 424 1.29 -13.50 -9.95
C ARG A 424 2.07 -13.62 -11.25
N LEU A 425 3.16 -12.86 -11.37
CA LEU A 425 4.06 -12.97 -12.50
C LEU A 425 4.76 -14.33 -12.47
N ASP A 426 4.40 -15.19 -13.41
CA ASP A 426 5.24 -16.32 -13.78
C ASP A 426 6.31 -15.79 -14.74
N TRP A 427 7.56 -15.83 -14.32
CA TRP A 427 8.68 -15.29 -15.09
C TRP A 427 8.89 -16.12 -16.36
N PRO A 428 8.99 -15.47 -17.51
CA PRO A 428 8.98 -16.13 -18.79
C PRO A 428 10.31 -16.79 -19.13
N GLU A 429 10.26 -17.72 -20.07
CA GLU A 429 11.45 -18.40 -20.57
C GLU A 429 12.33 -17.56 -21.49
N ARG A 430 11.78 -16.48 -22.07
CA ARG A 430 12.48 -15.63 -23.04
C ARG A 430 12.20 -14.15 -22.82
N TRP A 431 13.20 -13.35 -23.17
CA TRP A 431 13.16 -11.89 -23.12
C TRP A 431 13.51 -11.30 -24.48
N SER A 432 12.89 -10.16 -24.81
CA SER A 432 13.24 -9.36 -25.98
C SER A 432 13.49 -7.93 -25.56
N VAL A 433 14.62 -7.38 -25.95
CA VAL A 433 15.01 -5.99 -25.69
C VAL A 433 14.82 -5.16 -26.95
N GLY A 434 14.13 -4.04 -26.83
CA GLY A 434 13.91 -3.09 -27.91
C GLY A 434 12.85 -3.49 -28.94
N HIS A 435 12.23 -4.66 -28.80
CA HIS A 435 11.10 -5.09 -29.63
C HIS A 435 10.19 -6.07 -28.90
N ALA A 436 8.94 -6.17 -29.30
CA ALA A 436 7.98 -7.12 -28.75
C ALA A 436 7.98 -8.42 -29.55
N GLN A 437 7.82 -9.56 -28.88
CA GLN A 437 7.59 -10.87 -29.49
C GLN A 437 6.12 -11.29 -29.40
N GLY A 438 5.78 -12.31 -30.16
CA GLY A 438 4.51 -13.05 -29.97
C GLY A 438 3.27 -12.35 -30.48
N GLY A 439 3.36 -11.62 -31.61
CA GLY A 439 2.16 -11.11 -32.31
C GLY A 439 1.73 -9.70 -31.89
N LEU A 440 2.38 -9.06 -30.95
CA LEU A 440 2.28 -7.62 -30.74
C LEU A 440 3.17 -6.94 -31.77
N THR A 441 2.62 -6.80 -32.95
CA THR A 441 3.27 -6.30 -34.15
C THR A 441 4.11 -5.06 -33.92
N ASP A 442 5.34 -5.11 -34.40
CA ASP A 442 6.22 -4.00 -34.82
C ASP A 442 6.37 -2.83 -33.84
N ARG A 443 6.45 -3.13 -32.55
CA ARG A 443 6.60 -2.13 -31.50
C ARG A 443 8.07 -1.98 -31.11
N ARG A 444 8.88 -1.58 -32.09
CA ARG A 444 10.30 -1.34 -31.84
C ARG A 444 10.50 -0.09 -31.01
N PHE A 445 11.54 -0.11 -30.18
CA PHE A 445 12.06 1.10 -29.58
C PHE A 445 12.65 1.99 -30.68
N LEU A 446 12.21 3.23 -30.72
CA LEU A 446 12.58 4.18 -31.78
C LEU A 446 13.73 5.11 -31.38
N GLY A 447 14.16 5.06 -30.13
CA GLY A 447 15.30 5.83 -29.65
C GLY A 447 16.62 5.26 -30.20
N PRO A 448 17.69 6.09 -30.31
CA PRO A 448 18.94 5.72 -30.95
C PRO A 448 19.77 4.70 -30.15
N ALA A 449 19.52 4.56 -28.85
CA ALA A 449 20.25 3.63 -27.98
C ALA A 449 19.38 3.11 -26.86
N LEU A 450 19.53 1.83 -26.54
CA LEU A 450 18.89 1.18 -25.39
C LEU A 450 19.79 0.07 -24.86
N THR A 451 20.08 0.10 -23.58
CA THR A 451 20.73 -0.99 -22.83
C THR A 451 19.86 -1.39 -21.68
N VAL A 452 19.71 -2.68 -21.44
CA VAL A 452 18.94 -3.24 -20.32
C VAL A 452 19.85 -4.11 -19.49
N SER A 453 19.81 -3.93 -18.18
CA SER A 453 20.43 -4.82 -17.20
C SER A 453 19.39 -5.31 -16.20
N ALA A 454 19.57 -6.51 -15.69
CA ALA A 454 18.67 -7.12 -14.72
C ALA A 454 19.42 -7.75 -13.54
N ALA A 455 18.83 -7.72 -12.37
CA ALA A 455 19.33 -8.39 -11.16
C ALA A 455 18.17 -8.98 -10.37
N ILE A 456 18.40 -10.11 -9.69
CA ILE A 456 17.45 -10.73 -8.73
C ILE A 456 17.81 -10.27 -7.32
N CYS A 457 16.80 -9.81 -6.59
CA CYS A 457 16.96 -9.28 -5.24
C CYS A 457 16.05 -9.99 -4.23
#